data_3daf499e96b17cc56a2c81c2d5cf82d5
#
_entry.id   3daf499e96b17cc56a2c81c2d5cf82d5
#
_cell.length_a   1.000
_cell.length_b   1.000
_cell.length_c   1.000
_cell.angle_alpha   90.00
_cell.angle_beta   90.00
_cell.angle_gamma   90.00
#
_symmetry.space_group_name_H-M   'P 1'
#
loop_
_entity.id
_entity.type
_entity.pdbx_description
1 polymer ?
#
loop_
_entity_poly.entity_id
_entity_poly.type
_entity_poly.pdbx_seq_one_letter_code
_entity_poly.pdbx_strand_id
1 'polypeptide(L)'
;QLGEQIVQLENQVAGLHAQRDAVVAQTEILTEQLDRLSALLSQGLVEASRVSDLRRQIAQLDGERARITTEIARGNAATAERRLQISQVEESYQSEVLGQLQETGQQIAELEQQRIAAQDRTRSWSMFGSTRSTSTSLPPSKA
;
A
#
# COMPACT_ATOMS: atom_id res chain seq x y z
N GLN A 1 8.27 -2.10 6.80
CA GLN A 1 9.25 -1.38 5.96
C GLN A 1 8.57 -0.36 5.03
N LEU A 2 7.60 -0.75 4.17
CA LEU A 2 6.90 0.19 3.27
C LEU A 2 6.10 1.27 4.03
N GLY A 3 5.41 0.89 5.11
CA GLY A 3 4.69 1.82 5.96
C GLY A 3 5.59 2.86 6.63
N GLU A 4 6.76 2.47 7.09
CA GLU A 4 7.76 3.37 7.67
C GLU A 4 8.29 4.37 6.63
N GLN A 5 8.50 3.92 5.39
CA GLN A 5 8.90 4.80 4.29
C GLN A 5 7.84 5.85 3.97
N ILE A 6 6.56 5.49 4.03
CA ILE A 6 5.44 6.44 3.86
C ILE A 6 5.48 7.50 4.96
N VAL A 7 5.59 7.10 6.22
CA VAL A 7 5.67 8.05 7.35
C VAL A 7 6.86 8.99 7.20
N GLN A 8 8.00 8.48 6.77
CA GLN A 8 9.20 9.31 6.53
C GLN A 8 8.96 10.32 5.41
N LEU A 9 8.35 9.91 4.29
CA LEU A 9 8.02 10.81 3.18
C LEU A 9 6.99 11.87 3.59
N GLU A 10 5.97 11.49 4.35
CA GLU A 10 4.96 12.43 4.88
C GLU A 10 5.58 13.46 5.80
N ASN A 11 6.49 13.06 6.70
CA ASN A 11 7.22 13.98 7.55
C ASN A 11 8.11 14.94 6.74
N GLN A 12 8.76 14.46 5.70
CA GLN A 12 9.56 15.30 4.81
C GLN A 12 8.68 16.32 4.07
N VAL A 13 7.53 15.90 3.55
CA VAL A 13 6.56 16.78 2.89
C VAL A 13 6.02 17.82 3.88
N ALA A 14 5.73 17.43 5.13
CA ALA A 14 5.31 18.37 6.17
C ALA A 14 6.39 19.45 6.46
N GLY A 15 7.67 19.05 6.52
CA GLY A 15 8.79 19.98 6.65
C GLY A 15 8.90 20.96 5.47
N LEU A 16 8.69 20.47 4.24
CA LEU A 16 8.68 21.32 3.05
C LEU A 16 7.50 22.30 3.05
N HIS A 17 6.33 21.90 3.54
CA HIS A 17 5.19 22.81 3.71
C HIS A 17 5.53 23.94 4.69
N ALA A 18 6.17 23.63 5.83
CA ALA A 18 6.59 24.64 6.80
C ALA A 18 7.62 25.62 6.18
N GLN A 19 8.57 25.12 5.39
CA GLN A 19 9.52 25.98 4.68
C GLN A 19 8.83 26.88 3.65
N ARG A 20 7.90 26.34 2.85
CA ARG A 20 7.11 27.13 1.90
C ARG A 20 6.36 28.25 2.61
N ASP A 21 5.70 27.94 3.72
CA ASP A 21 4.91 28.91 4.47
C ASP A 21 5.79 30.02 5.05
N ALA A 22 7.00 29.70 5.50
CA ALA A 22 7.98 30.69 5.93
C ALA A 22 8.43 31.62 4.78
N VAL A 23 8.67 31.06 3.58
CA VAL A 23 9.02 31.86 2.39
C VAL A 23 7.85 32.74 1.98
N VAL A 24 6.60 32.26 2.03
CA VAL A 24 5.40 33.06 1.75
C VAL A 24 5.29 34.22 2.73
N ALA A 25 5.42 33.97 4.04
CA ALA A 25 5.38 35.03 5.05
C ALA A 25 6.47 36.10 4.85
N GLN A 26 7.69 35.69 4.49
CA GLN A 26 8.78 36.58 4.17
C GLN A 26 8.48 37.44 2.93
N THR A 27 7.92 36.80 1.88
CA THR A 27 7.52 37.49 0.64
C THR A 27 6.44 38.55 0.91
N GLU A 28 5.47 38.24 1.77
CA GLU A 28 4.42 39.19 2.16
C GLU A 28 5.01 40.42 2.84
N ILE A 29 5.92 40.24 3.80
CA ILE A 29 6.61 41.34 4.49
C ILE A 29 7.37 42.23 3.50
N LEU A 30 8.12 41.61 2.57
CA LEU A 30 8.87 42.35 1.57
C LEU A 30 7.96 43.08 0.58
N THR A 31 6.81 42.48 0.23
CA THR A 31 5.81 43.13 -0.63
C THR A 31 5.21 44.37 0.02
N GLU A 32 4.87 44.31 1.31
CA GLU A 32 4.42 45.51 2.05
C GLU A 32 5.49 46.56 2.11
N GLN A 33 6.76 46.18 2.27
CA GLN A 33 7.88 47.16 2.24
C GLN A 33 8.03 47.78 0.86
N LEU A 34 7.88 46.97 -0.21
CA LEU A 34 7.92 47.43 -1.59
C LEU A 34 6.83 48.48 -1.87
N ASP A 35 5.59 48.23 -1.40
CA ASP A 35 4.49 49.16 -1.58
C ASP A 35 4.77 50.50 -0.88
N ARG A 36 5.27 50.45 0.35
CA ARG A 36 5.68 51.66 1.10
C ARG A 36 6.81 52.44 0.41
N LEU A 37 7.87 51.74 -0.02
CA LEU A 37 9.00 52.36 -0.72
C LEU A 37 8.63 52.91 -2.09
N SER A 38 7.74 52.22 -2.81
CA SER A 38 7.24 52.67 -4.12
C SER A 38 6.45 53.97 -3.99
N ALA A 39 5.63 54.12 -2.94
CA ALA A 39 4.93 55.37 -2.63
C ALA A 39 5.91 56.50 -2.31
N LEU A 40 6.96 56.23 -1.53
CA LEU A 40 8.02 57.23 -1.21
C LEU A 40 8.86 57.60 -2.43
N LEU A 41 9.12 56.62 -3.34
CA LEU A 41 9.83 56.89 -4.59
C LEU A 41 9.04 57.87 -5.49
N SER A 42 7.71 57.71 -5.58
CA SER A 42 6.86 58.64 -6.33
C SER A 42 6.91 60.08 -5.79
N GLN A 43 7.25 60.26 -4.51
CA GLN A 43 7.43 61.53 -3.86
C GLN A 43 8.90 62.05 -3.92
N GLY A 44 9.82 61.25 -4.53
CA GLY A 44 11.24 61.61 -4.61
C GLY A 44 12.02 61.47 -3.29
N LEU A 45 11.47 60.76 -2.31
CA LEU A 45 12.03 60.63 -0.96
C LEU A 45 13.00 59.45 -0.78
N VAL A 46 13.03 58.53 -1.73
CA VAL A 46 13.93 57.36 -1.74
C VAL A 46 14.52 57.15 -3.11
N GLU A 47 15.64 56.38 -3.18
CA GLU A 47 16.32 56.06 -4.41
C GLU A 47 15.63 54.88 -5.10
N ALA A 48 15.56 54.91 -6.45
CA ALA A 48 14.99 53.83 -7.28
C ALA A 48 15.75 52.49 -7.13
N SER A 49 17.05 52.56 -6.79
CA SER A 49 17.88 51.39 -6.51
C SER A 49 17.33 50.53 -5.38
N ARG A 50 16.84 51.11 -4.29
CA ARG A 50 16.23 50.41 -3.16
C ARG A 50 14.98 49.61 -3.56
N VAL A 51 14.13 50.24 -4.38
CA VAL A 51 12.93 49.57 -4.90
C VAL A 51 13.31 48.38 -5.82
N SER A 52 14.33 48.58 -6.66
CA SER A 52 14.85 47.53 -7.56
C SER A 52 15.46 46.37 -6.78
N ASP A 53 16.21 46.64 -5.72
CA ASP A 53 16.81 45.62 -4.86
C ASP A 53 15.72 44.75 -4.17
N LEU A 54 14.69 45.41 -3.66
CA LEU A 54 13.59 44.73 -2.98
C LEU A 54 12.79 43.85 -3.97
N ARG A 55 12.54 44.32 -5.18
CA ARG A 55 11.92 43.51 -6.25
C ARG A 55 12.75 42.31 -6.58
N ARG A 56 14.07 42.42 -6.63
CA ARG A 56 14.97 41.28 -6.89
C ARG A 56 14.89 40.27 -5.76
N GLN A 57 14.84 40.66 -4.50
CA GLN A 57 14.68 39.80 -3.33
C GLN A 57 13.35 39.02 -3.40
N ILE A 58 12.24 39.70 -3.71
CA ILE A 58 10.92 39.08 -3.88
C ILE A 58 10.97 38.04 -5.00
N ALA A 59 11.57 38.39 -6.14
CA ALA A 59 11.69 37.43 -7.25
C ALA A 59 12.51 36.17 -6.89
N GLN A 60 13.57 36.32 -6.09
CA GLN A 60 14.35 35.19 -5.56
C GLN A 60 13.51 34.30 -4.66
N LEU A 61 12.73 34.87 -3.72
CA LEU A 61 11.84 34.12 -2.83
C LEU A 61 10.71 33.43 -3.59
N ASP A 62 10.16 34.05 -4.64
CA ASP A 62 9.17 33.42 -5.51
C ASP A 62 9.75 32.21 -6.23
N GLY A 63 10.98 32.32 -6.71
CA GLY A 63 11.71 31.17 -7.29
C GLY A 63 11.93 30.04 -6.29
N GLU A 64 12.30 30.37 -5.05
CA GLU A 64 12.46 29.39 -3.99
C GLU A 64 11.14 28.73 -3.60
N ARG A 65 10.05 29.49 -3.49
CA ARG A 65 8.70 28.97 -3.26
C ARG A 65 8.29 27.98 -4.35
N ALA A 66 8.56 28.30 -5.62
CA ALA A 66 8.26 27.42 -6.75
C ALA A 66 9.05 26.11 -6.67
N ARG A 67 10.34 26.17 -6.30
CA ARG A 67 11.19 25.00 -6.09
C ARG A 67 10.63 24.09 -4.98
N ILE A 68 10.32 24.65 -3.81
CA ILE A 68 9.75 23.90 -2.68
C ILE A 68 8.42 23.27 -3.06
N THR A 69 7.56 23.99 -3.78
CA THR A 69 6.27 23.47 -4.27
C THR A 69 6.46 22.26 -5.17
N THR A 70 7.48 22.28 -6.04
CA THR A 70 7.83 21.13 -6.89
C THR A 70 8.32 19.94 -6.07
N GLU A 71 9.12 20.18 -5.04
CA GLU A 71 9.59 19.11 -4.13
C GLU A 71 8.44 18.49 -3.33
N ILE A 72 7.47 19.30 -2.87
CA ILE A 72 6.23 18.82 -2.22
C ILE A 72 5.47 17.90 -3.19
N ALA A 73 5.30 18.31 -4.45
CA ALA A 73 4.60 17.50 -5.45
C ALA A 73 5.32 16.16 -5.69
N ARG A 74 6.65 16.15 -5.75
CA ARG A 74 7.45 14.91 -5.86
C ARG A 74 7.29 14.02 -4.65
N GLY A 75 7.31 14.59 -3.44
CA GLY A 75 7.11 13.84 -2.19
C GLY A 75 5.73 13.19 -2.13
N ASN A 76 4.69 13.92 -2.52
CA ASN A 76 3.33 13.41 -2.58
C ASN A 76 3.19 12.28 -3.62
N ALA A 77 3.81 12.43 -4.79
CA ALA A 77 3.82 11.38 -5.81
C ALA A 77 4.54 10.11 -5.33
N ALA A 78 5.69 10.25 -4.65
CA ALA A 78 6.41 9.13 -4.07
C ALA A 78 5.58 8.41 -2.98
N THR A 79 4.85 9.17 -2.14
CA THR A 79 3.95 8.61 -1.13
C THR A 79 2.80 7.82 -1.78
N ALA A 80 2.20 8.35 -2.84
CA ALA A 80 1.14 7.67 -3.58
C ALA A 80 1.63 6.38 -4.23
N GLU A 81 2.84 6.37 -4.80
CA GLU A 81 3.46 5.18 -5.37
C GLU A 81 3.68 4.09 -4.31
N ARG A 82 4.18 4.46 -3.12
CA ARG A 82 4.36 3.50 -2.02
C ARG A 82 3.05 2.91 -1.52
N ARG A 83 1.99 3.73 -1.45
CA ARG A 83 0.64 3.24 -1.10
C ARG A 83 0.11 2.26 -2.14
N LEU A 84 0.31 2.53 -3.44
CA LEU A 84 -0.05 1.61 -4.51
C LEU A 84 0.70 0.28 -4.40
N GLN A 85 2.00 0.31 -4.09
CA GLN A 85 2.79 -0.91 -3.87
C GLN A 85 2.25 -1.74 -2.70
N ILE A 86 1.80 -1.10 -1.60
CA ILE A 86 1.15 -1.82 -0.49
C ILE A 86 -0.13 -2.50 -0.97
N SER A 87 -1.01 -1.80 -1.68
CA SER A 87 -2.25 -2.38 -2.20
C SER A 87 -2.00 -3.57 -3.12
N GLN A 88 -1.00 -3.50 -4.00
CA GLN A 88 -0.61 -4.61 -4.87
C GLN A 88 -0.11 -5.84 -4.09
N VAL A 89 0.66 -5.61 -3.03
CA VAL A 89 1.11 -6.70 -2.14
C VAL A 89 -0.07 -7.33 -1.41
N GLU A 90 -1.00 -6.53 -0.92
CA GLU A 90 -2.22 -7.01 -0.24
C GLU A 90 -3.10 -7.84 -1.20
N GLU A 91 -3.32 -7.37 -2.43
CA GLU A 91 -4.08 -8.11 -3.45
C GLU A 91 -3.41 -9.44 -3.81
N SER A 92 -2.10 -9.44 -4.01
CA SER A 92 -1.35 -10.67 -4.33
C SER A 92 -1.40 -11.67 -3.18
N TYR A 93 -1.29 -11.20 -1.94
CA TYR A 93 -1.40 -12.04 -0.75
C TYR A 93 -2.82 -12.64 -0.60
N GLN A 94 -3.86 -11.85 -0.80
CA GLN A 94 -5.24 -12.34 -0.77
C GLN A 94 -5.49 -13.40 -1.86
N SER A 95 -5.00 -13.16 -3.06
CA SER A 95 -5.11 -14.13 -4.17
C SER A 95 -4.39 -15.44 -3.87
N GLU A 96 -3.20 -15.38 -3.29
CA GLU A 96 -2.42 -16.55 -2.88
C GLU A 96 -3.13 -17.35 -1.78
N VAL A 97 -3.63 -16.67 -0.74
CA VAL A 97 -4.39 -17.31 0.36
C VAL A 97 -5.64 -18.00 -0.15
N LEU A 98 -6.41 -17.34 -1.04
CA LEU A 98 -7.59 -17.96 -1.66
C LEU A 98 -7.23 -19.17 -2.50
N GLY A 99 -6.13 -19.11 -3.27
CA GLY A 99 -5.62 -20.26 -4.04
C GLY A 99 -5.24 -21.45 -3.16
N GLN A 100 -4.51 -21.21 -2.07
CA GLN A 100 -4.14 -22.25 -1.09
C GLN A 100 -5.37 -22.86 -0.42
N LEU A 101 -6.39 -22.05 -0.11
CA LEU A 101 -7.63 -22.50 0.52
C LEU A 101 -8.43 -23.41 -0.42
N GLN A 102 -8.50 -23.06 -1.71
CA GLN A 102 -9.13 -23.90 -2.74
C GLN A 102 -8.37 -25.23 -2.93
N GLU A 103 -7.05 -25.19 -3.01
CA GLU A 103 -6.22 -26.38 -3.15
C GLU A 103 -6.38 -27.33 -1.96
N THR A 104 -6.34 -26.79 -0.74
CA THR A 104 -6.56 -27.54 0.49
C THR A 104 -7.96 -28.15 0.51
N GLY A 105 -8.99 -27.39 0.11
CA GLY A 105 -10.36 -27.90 -0.02
C GLY A 105 -10.49 -29.04 -0.98
N GLN A 106 -9.82 -29.00 -2.13
CA GLN A 106 -9.78 -30.08 -3.09
C GLN A 106 -9.09 -31.32 -2.55
N GLN A 107 -7.96 -31.15 -1.86
CA GLN A 107 -7.24 -32.27 -1.21
C GLN A 107 -8.10 -32.96 -0.15
N ILE A 108 -8.83 -32.20 0.66
CA ILE A 108 -9.76 -32.75 1.66
C ILE A 108 -10.87 -33.56 0.98
N ALA A 109 -11.50 -33.02 -0.08
CA ALA A 109 -12.55 -33.70 -0.81
C ALA A 109 -12.05 -35.02 -1.45
N GLU A 110 -10.84 -35.04 -2.01
CA GLU A 110 -10.21 -36.19 -2.55
C GLU A 110 -9.93 -37.29 -1.49
N LEU A 111 -9.38 -36.87 -0.33
CA LEU A 111 -9.13 -37.77 0.79
C LEU A 111 -10.43 -38.35 1.36
N GLU A 112 -11.50 -37.55 1.42
CA GLU A 112 -12.84 -38.06 1.82
C GLU A 112 -13.39 -39.09 0.86
N GLN A 113 -13.26 -38.90 -0.44
CA GLN A 113 -13.64 -39.87 -1.46
C GLN A 113 -12.82 -41.18 -1.33
N GLN A 114 -11.51 -41.07 -1.15
CA GLN A 114 -10.64 -42.23 -0.90
C GLN A 114 -11.04 -42.97 0.37
N ARG A 115 -11.38 -42.27 1.43
CA ARG A 115 -11.88 -42.88 2.69
C ARG A 115 -13.17 -43.67 2.47
N ILE A 116 -14.13 -43.07 1.77
CA ILE A 116 -15.41 -43.73 1.46
C ILE A 116 -15.17 -45.00 0.62
N ALA A 117 -14.36 -44.92 -0.43
CA ALA A 117 -14.03 -46.07 -1.27
C ALA A 117 -13.27 -47.15 -0.51
N ALA A 118 -12.45 -46.82 0.47
CA ALA A 118 -11.80 -47.79 1.35
C ALA A 118 -12.78 -48.45 2.31
N GLN A 119 -13.72 -47.73 2.86
CA GLN A 119 -14.77 -48.27 3.74
C GLN A 119 -15.70 -49.24 2.97
N ASP A 120 -16.08 -48.90 1.74
CA ASP A 120 -16.91 -49.79 0.89
C ASP A 120 -16.18 -51.09 0.53
N ARG A 121 -14.88 -51.01 0.29
CA ARG A 121 -14.06 -52.21 0.08
C ARG A 121 -14.02 -53.12 1.31
N THR A 122 -13.84 -52.56 2.50
CA THR A 122 -13.83 -53.35 3.73
C THR A 122 -15.21 -53.98 4.02
N ARG A 123 -16.31 -53.26 3.75
CA ARG A 123 -17.68 -53.82 3.85
C ARG A 123 -17.91 -54.96 2.89
N SER A 124 -17.49 -54.86 1.62
CA SER A 124 -17.63 -55.94 0.64
C SER A 124 -16.83 -57.19 1.03
N TRP A 125 -15.62 -57.04 1.57
CA TRP A 125 -14.82 -58.13 2.08
C TRP A 125 -15.46 -58.82 3.28
N SER A 126 -16.10 -58.12 4.21
CA SER A 126 -16.81 -58.71 5.37
C SER A 126 -18.05 -59.50 4.93
N MET A 127 -18.76 -59.07 3.89
CA MET A 127 -19.88 -59.81 3.32
C MET A 127 -19.43 -61.11 2.65
N PHE A 128 -18.33 -61.10 1.88
CA PHE A 128 -17.78 -62.31 1.25
C PHE A 128 -17.17 -63.30 2.27
N GLY A 129 -16.67 -62.82 3.39
CA GLY A 129 -16.16 -63.67 4.49
C GLY A 129 -17.25 -64.41 5.22
N SER A 130 -18.43 -63.82 5.40
CA SER A 130 -19.57 -64.47 6.10
C SER A 130 -20.30 -65.52 5.26
N THR A 131 -20.23 -65.44 3.90
CA THR A 131 -20.82 -66.45 3.00
C THR A 131 -19.97 -67.73 2.86
N ARG A 132 -18.69 -67.70 3.22
CA ARG A 132 -17.81 -68.87 3.20
C ARG A 132 -17.91 -69.77 4.43
N SER A 133 -18.49 -69.34 5.50
CA SER A 133 -18.60 -70.12 6.75
C SER A 133 -19.86 -70.98 6.87
N THR A 134 -20.74 -70.99 5.85
CA THR A 134 -22.00 -71.77 5.90
C THR A 134 -22.05 -72.99 5.02
N SER A 135 -20.94 -73.41 4.36
CA SER A 135 -20.91 -74.53 3.47
C SER A 135 -19.93 -75.67 3.83
N THR A 136 -19.79 -75.96 5.16
CA THR A 136 -19.13 -77.19 5.57
C THR A 136 -20.05 -77.97 6.48
N SER A 137 -21.14 -78.56 5.89
CA SER A 137 -21.86 -79.65 6.50
C SER A 137 -21.29 -80.92 5.94
N LEU A 138 -20.60 -81.73 6.74
CA LEU A 138 -20.14 -83.04 6.45
C LEU A 138 -21.35 -83.99 6.18
N PRO A 139 -21.28 -84.88 5.23
CA PRO A 139 -22.27 -85.94 5.08
C PRO A 139 -22.09 -87.00 6.21
N PRO A 140 -23.17 -87.64 6.68
CA PRO A 140 -23.08 -88.65 7.72
C PRO A 140 -22.50 -89.99 7.15
N SER A 141 -21.52 -90.49 7.93
CA SER A 141 -20.99 -91.89 7.75
C SER A 141 -22.10 -92.88 7.93
N LYS A 142 -22.30 -93.74 6.92
CA LYS A 142 -23.02 -95.03 7.10
C LYS A 142 -21.99 -96.11 7.30
N ALA A 143 -22.24 -96.82 8.38
CA ALA A 143 -21.56 -98.04 8.74
C ALA A 143 -21.78 -99.18 7.72
#